data_365e50bd45fc866c504bb264dc3d2fcc
#
_entry.id   365e50bd45fc866c504bb264dc3d2fcc
#
_cell.length_a   1.000
_cell.length_b   1.000
_cell.length_c   1.000
_cell.angle_alpha   90.00
_cell.angle_beta   90.00
_cell.angle_gamma   90.00
#
_symmetry.space_group_name_H-M   'P 1'
#
loop_
_entity.id
_entity.type
_entity.pdbx_description
1 polymer ?
#
loop_
_entity_poly.entity_id
_entity_poly.type
_entity_poly.pdbx_seq_one_letter_code
_entity_poly.pdbx_strand_id
1 'polypeptide(L)'
;MTKFRNLKVGSKLSETQYYRVEKIQDGQVQLRNDYNEPIVVTTDYVEKCLVSADQYYEEKTMSRTDIVNLFLASTNIVLTVNYNKQVDENEVRKQLYLLYPNKGGKILSESSYRKKVAEAIESALSGEERTMIGRHYGTKDEFGRIRFIDMEKDKDTSKDYDTRQRLVDPRTIKYVILKGIKYSVK
;
A
#
# COMPACT_ATOMS: atom_id res chain seq x y z
N MET A 1 -11.48 -18.88 -20.72
CA MET A 1 -12.02 -17.97 -19.67
C MET A 1 -11.22 -16.68 -19.73
N THR A 2 -11.85 -15.57 -20.10
CA THR A 2 -11.22 -14.26 -20.14
C THR A 2 -10.87 -13.83 -18.69
N LYS A 3 -9.59 -13.60 -18.41
CA LYS A 3 -9.10 -13.15 -17.08
C LYS A 3 -9.67 -11.79 -16.67
N PHE A 4 -10.11 -11.00 -17.63
CA PHE A 4 -10.60 -9.64 -17.42
C PHE A 4 -12.00 -9.44 -17.99
N ARG A 5 -13.02 -9.94 -17.28
CA ARG A 5 -14.42 -9.72 -17.69
C ARG A 5 -14.85 -8.25 -17.69
N ASN A 6 -14.09 -7.36 -17.06
CA ASN A 6 -14.48 -5.97 -16.80
C ASN A 6 -13.32 -4.99 -16.94
N LEU A 7 -12.47 -5.15 -17.98
CA LEU A 7 -11.45 -4.14 -18.27
C LEU A 7 -12.13 -2.80 -18.62
N LYS A 8 -11.80 -1.75 -17.89
CA LYS A 8 -12.35 -0.41 -18.07
C LYS A 8 -11.26 0.65 -17.93
N VAL A 9 -11.55 1.87 -18.41
CA VAL A 9 -10.69 3.02 -18.15
C VAL A 9 -10.45 3.17 -16.64
N GLY A 10 -9.19 3.36 -16.24
CA GLY A 10 -8.76 3.38 -14.84
C GLY A 10 -8.37 2.00 -14.28
N SER A 11 -8.58 0.88 -14.99
CA SER A 11 -8.08 -0.42 -14.56
C SER A 11 -6.57 -0.40 -14.42
N LYS A 12 -6.07 -1.06 -13.37
CA LYS A 12 -4.66 -1.13 -13.02
C LYS A 12 -4.13 -2.50 -13.35
N LEU A 13 -3.15 -2.56 -14.21
CA LEU A 13 -2.58 -3.79 -14.74
C LEU A 13 -1.12 -3.90 -14.34
N SER A 14 -0.65 -5.08 -14.07
CA SER A 14 0.76 -5.30 -13.77
C SER A 14 1.22 -6.72 -14.11
N GLU A 15 2.51 -6.82 -14.42
CA GLU A 15 3.29 -8.04 -14.27
C GLU A 15 4.60 -7.70 -13.56
N THR A 16 5.56 -7.15 -14.27
CA THR A 16 6.79 -6.56 -13.71
C THR A 16 6.75 -5.04 -13.69
N GLN A 17 5.87 -4.45 -14.49
CA GLN A 17 5.60 -3.01 -14.54
C GLN A 17 4.14 -2.75 -14.17
N TYR A 18 3.89 -1.55 -13.65
CA TYR A 18 2.55 -1.07 -13.37
C TYR A 18 2.04 -0.28 -14.57
N TYR A 19 0.79 -0.53 -14.95
CA TYR A 19 0.11 0.18 -16.02
C TYR A 19 -1.26 0.64 -15.55
N ARG A 20 -1.62 1.86 -15.91
CA ARG A 20 -2.98 2.40 -15.77
C ARG A 20 -3.64 2.40 -17.14
N VAL A 21 -4.85 1.88 -17.26
CA VAL A 21 -5.65 1.96 -18.49
C VAL A 21 -6.22 3.37 -18.63
N GLU A 22 -5.85 4.08 -19.69
CA GLU A 22 -6.34 5.44 -19.97
C GLU A 22 -7.49 5.44 -20.98
N LYS A 23 -7.39 4.60 -22.01
CA LYS A 23 -8.40 4.56 -23.06
C LYS A 23 -8.51 3.14 -23.62
N ILE A 24 -9.73 2.75 -23.99
CA ILE A 24 -10.02 1.51 -24.71
C ILE A 24 -10.84 1.92 -25.93
N GLN A 25 -10.34 1.62 -27.14
CA GLN A 25 -11.02 1.93 -28.39
C GLN A 25 -10.58 0.96 -29.47
N ASP A 26 -11.54 0.46 -30.26
CA ASP A 26 -11.30 -0.34 -31.48
C ASP A 26 -10.34 -1.54 -31.28
N GLY A 27 -10.46 -2.23 -30.14
CA GLY A 27 -9.60 -3.37 -29.81
C GLY A 27 -8.19 -2.98 -29.36
N GLN A 28 -7.92 -1.69 -29.20
CA GLN A 28 -6.68 -1.15 -28.66
C GLN A 28 -6.88 -0.61 -27.24
N VAL A 29 -5.85 -0.74 -26.42
CA VAL A 29 -5.79 -0.26 -25.04
C VAL A 29 -4.60 0.68 -24.93
N GLN A 30 -4.88 1.92 -24.59
CA GLN A 30 -3.85 2.90 -24.25
C GLN A 30 -3.56 2.75 -22.76
N LEU A 31 -2.32 2.45 -22.45
CA LEU A 31 -1.78 2.29 -21.12
C LEU A 31 -0.83 3.44 -20.81
N ARG A 32 -0.68 3.74 -19.53
CA ARG A 32 0.38 4.60 -19.02
C ARG A 32 1.17 3.82 -17.97
N ASN A 33 2.50 3.78 -18.13
CA ASN A 33 3.38 3.11 -17.19
C ASN A 33 3.68 3.98 -15.95
N ASP A 34 4.45 3.46 -15.01
CA ASP A 34 4.84 4.16 -13.78
C ASP A 34 5.86 5.30 -13.99
N TYR A 35 6.38 5.43 -15.19
CA TYR A 35 7.20 6.57 -15.65
C TYR A 35 6.38 7.63 -16.39
N ASN A 36 5.05 7.47 -16.42
CA ASN A 36 4.12 8.34 -17.12
C ASN A 36 4.22 8.31 -18.66
N GLU A 37 4.80 7.24 -19.21
CA GLU A 37 4.95 7.05 -20.66
C GLU A 37 3.72 6.34 -21.25
N PRO A 38 3.17 6.81 -22.37
CA PRO A 38 2.03 6.17 -23.04
C PRO A 38 2.50 4.94 -23.82
N ILE A 39 1.72 3.86 -23.75
CA ILE A 39 1.93 2.62 -24.49
C ILE A 39 0.59 2.20 -25.08
N VAL A 40 0.58 1.79 -26.36
CA VAL A 40 -0.62 1.27 -27.01
C VAL A 40 -0.43 -0.22 -27.28
N VAL A 41 -1.37 -1.02 -26.79
CA VAL A 41 -1.37 -2.49 -26.95
C VAL A 41 -2.75 -2.96 -27.39
N THR A 42 -2.85 -4.20 -27.84
CA THR A 42 -4.16 -4.82 -28.14
C THR A 42 -4.84 -5.34 -26.88
N THR A 43 -6.17 -5.42 -26.89
CA THR A 43 -6.93 -6.07 -25.80
C THR A 43 -6.50 -7.51 -25.58
N ASP A 44 -6.18 -8.23 -26.64
CA ASP A 44 -5.68 -9.62 -26.57
C ASP A 44 -4.33 -9.71 -25.84
N TYR A 45 -3.42 -8.76 -26.07
CA TYR A 45 -2.16 -8.68 -25.33
C TYR A 45 -2.41 -8.44 -23.83
N VAL A 46 -3.30 -7.50 -23.50
CA VAL A 46 -3.65 -7.23 -22.09
C VAL A 46 -4.19 -8.49 -21.41
N GLU A 47 -5.12 -9.20 -22.07
CA GLU A 47 -5.72 -10.40 -21.51
C GLU A 47 -4.73 -11.56 -21.34
N LYS A 48 -3.75 -11.68 -22.21
CA LYS A 48 -2.76 -12.77 -22.17
C LYS A 48 -1.56 -12.48 -21.29
N CYS A 49 -1.10 -11.24 -21.29
CA CYS A 49 0.21 -10.88 -20.75
C CYS A 49 0.16 -10.06 -19.46
N LEU A 50 -0.96 -9.37 -19.18
CA LEU A 50 -1.06 -8.50 -18.01
C LEU A 50 -2.01 -9.07 -16.96
N VAL A 51 -1.76 -8.75 -15.72
CA VAL A 51 -2.59 -9.17 -14.57
C VAL A 51 -3.08 -7.94 -13.84
N SER A 52 -4.35 -7.92 -13.45
CA SER A 52 -4.88 -6.84 -12.63
C SER A 52 -4.16 -6.77 -11.28
N ALA A 53 -3.74 -5.56 -10.90
CA ALA A 53 -3.07 -5.33 -9.63
C ALA A 53 -4.04 -5.14 -8.45
N ASP A 54 -5.27 -4.74 -8.74
CA ASP A 54 -6.31 -4.41 -7.75
C ASP A 54 -7.54 -5.33 -7.81
N GLN A 55 -7.59 -6.23 -8.79
CA GLN A 55 -8.67 -7.20 -8.94
C GLN A 55 -8.15 -8.62 -8.71
N TYR A 56 -9.02 -9.49 -8.27
CA TYR A 56 -8.72 -10.91 -8.08
C TYR A 56 -9.87 -11.75 -8.58
N TYR A 57 -9.55 -12.96 -9.04
CA TYR A 57 -10.50 -13.97 -9.50
C TYR A 57 -10.56 -15.19 -8.57
N GLU A 58 -9.65 -15.28 -7.61
CA GLU A 58 -9.54 -16.34 -6.63
C GLU A 58 -9.18 -15.73 -5.26
N GLU A 59 -9.75 -16.27 -4.18
CA GLU A 59 -9.41 -15.88 -2.82
C GLU A 59 -8.95 -17.12 -2.02
N LYS A 60 -7.85 -16.95 -1.29
CA LYS A 60 -7.26 -17.97 -0.41
C LYS A 60 -7.04 -17.39 0.98
N THR A 61 -7.27 -18.19 1.99
CA THR A 61 -6.91 -17.85 3.36
C THR A 61 -5.61 -18.53 3.75
N MET A 62 -4.73 -17.80 4.42
CA MET A 62 -3.41 -18.27 4.86
C MET A 62 -3.16 -17.87 6.31
N SER A 63 -2.18 -18.51 6.94
CA SER A 63 -1.69 -18.04 8.23
C SER A 63 -1.00 -16.67 8.08
N ARG A 64 -0.96 -15.91 9.17
CA ARG A 64 -0.22 -14.63 9.19
C ARG A 64 1.24 -14.78 8.77
N THR A 65 1.90 -15.84 9.24
CA THR A 65 3.30 -16.12 8.88
C THR A 65 3.45 -16.36 7.38
N ASP A 66 2.54 -17.11 6.76
CA ASP A 66 2.62 -17.40 5.33
C ASP A 66 2.38 -16.16 4.48
N ILE A 67 1.45 -15.28 4.88
CA ILE A 67 1.23 -13.99 4.19
C ILE A 67 2.46 -13.09 4.30
N VAL A 68 3.07 -12.99 5.47
CA VAL A 68 4.32 -12.24 5.65
C VAL A 68 5.42 -12.80 4.76
N ASN A 69 5.59 -14.12 4.72
CA ASN A 69 6.58 -14.77 3.88
C ASN A 69 6.29 -14.55 2.39
N LEU A 70 5.02 -14.67 1.97
CA LEU A 70 4.59 -14.39 0.60
C LEU A 70 4.91 -12.94 0.21
N PHE A 71 4.57 -11.98 1.06
CA PHE A 71 4.88 -10.57 0.81
C PHE A 71 6.40 -10.37 0.70
N LEU A 72 7.19 -10.87 1.63
CA LEU A 72 8.65 -10.72 1.62
C LEU A 72 9.31 -11.38 0.40
N ALA A 73 8.78 -12.52 -0.07
CA ALA A 73 9.26 -13.21 -1.26
C ALA A 73 8.89 -12.51 -2.57
N SER A 74 7.89 -11.61 -2.55
CA SER A 74 7.37 -10.92 -3.74
C SER A 74 8.17 -9.65 -4.09
N THR A 75 9.48 -9.69 -3.93
CA THR A 75 10.36 -8.56 -4.28
C THR A 75 10.27 -8.22 -5.76
N ASN A 76 10.22 -6.93 -6.06
CA ASN A 76 10.16 -6.39 -7.43
C ASN A 76 8.93 -6.80 -8.24
N ILE A 77 7.92 -7.37 -7.60
CA ILE A 77 6.64 -7.70 -8.23
C ILE A 77 5.61 -6.65 -7.80
N VAL A 78 4.81 -6.17 -8.76
CA VAL A 78 3.69 -5.28 -8.45
C VAL A 78 2.56 -6.10 -7.83
N LEU A 79 2.12 -5.68 -6.65
CA LEU A 79 1.06 -6.32 -5.88
C LEU A 79 0.21 -5.27 -5.16
N THR A 80 -0.98 -5.65 -4.74
CA THR A 80 -1.76 -4.87 -3.77
C THR A 80 -1.48 -5.39 -2.37
N VAL A 81 -1.22 -4.48 -1.44
CA VAL A 81 -1.09 -4.79 -0.02
C VAL A 81 -2.08 -3.97 0.79
N ASN A 82 -2.79 -4.64 1.68
CA ASN A 82 -3.65 -4.02 2.69
C ASN A 82 -3.05 -4.30 4.07
N TYR A 83 -2.89 -3.26 4.87
CA TYR A 83 -2.23 -3.33 6.16
C TYR A 83 -2.70 -2.20 7.08
N ASN A 84 -2.51 -2.36 8.39
CA ASN A 84 -2.69 -1.28 9.35
C ASN A 84 -1.41 -0.44 9.42
N LYS A 85 -1.54 0.86 9.22
CA LYS A 85 -0.44 1.80 9.45
C LYS A 85 -0.17 1.85 10.95
N GLN A 86 0.95 1.34 11.38
CA GLN A 86 1.46 1.61 12.73
C GLN A 86 2.12 2.99 12.74
N VAL A 87 1.73 3.80 13.69
CA VAL A 87 2.39 5.07 13.95
C VAL A 87 3.53 4.78 14.93
N ASP A 88 4.69 5.41 14.74
CA ASP A 88 5.79 5.35 15.70
C ASP A 88 5.29 5.93 17.03
N GLU A 89 5.30 5.11 18.08
CA GLU A 89 4.84 5.51 19.42
C GLU A 89 5.59 6.73 19.93
N ASN A 90 6.89 6.82 19.68
CA ASN A 90 7.70 7.95 20.11
C ASN A 90 7.33 9.22 19.36
N GLU A 91 7.04 9.14 18.07
CA GLU A 91 6.59 10.28 17.28
C GLU A 91 5.21 10.75 17.75
N VAL A 92 4.29 9.82 18.03
CA VAL A 92 2.97 10.15 18.58
C VAL A 92 3.10 10.80 19.95
N ARG A 93 3.93 10.24 20.83
CA ARG A 93 4.20 10.84 22.16
C ARG A 93 4.77 12.24 22.01
N LYS A 94 5.71 12.45 21.12
CA LYS A 94 6.34 13.75 20.87
C LYS A 94 5.33 14.77 20.37
N GLN A 95 4.49 14.40 19.39
CA GLN A 95 3.43 15.28 18.87
C GLN A 95 2.38 15.60 19.94
N LEU A 96 1.98 14.61 20.75
CA LEU A 96 1.05 14.83 21.85
C LEU A 96 1.64 15.73 22.94
N TYR A 97 2.94 15.63 23.21
CA TYR A 97 3.65 16.53 24.14
C TYR A 97 3.66 17.98 23.64
N LEU A 98 3.76 18.19 22.33
CA LEU A 98 3.67 19.50 21.70
C LEU A 98 2.25 20.08 21.73
N LEU A 99 1.24 19.23 21.55
CA LEU A 99 -0.18 19.63 21.56
C LEU A 99 -0.72 19.85 22.98
N TYR A 100 -0.19 19.13 23.98
CA TYR A 100 -0.60 19.22 25.38
C TYR A 100 0.61 19.49 26.28
N PRO A 101 1.28 20.64 26.11
CA PRO A 101 2.42 20.96 26.96
C PRO A 101 1.93 21.12 28.41
N ASN A 102 2.62 20.44 29.33
CA ASN A 102 2.36 20.57 30.76
C ASN A 102 2.94 21.92 31.28
N LYS A 103 2.50 23.00 30.65
CA LYS A 103 2.88 24.38 31.06
C LYS A 103 1.88 24.87 32.06
N GLY A 104 2.17 24.70 33.36
CA GLY A 104 1.86 25.58 34.50
C GLY A 104 0.49 26.26 34.63
N GLY A 105 -0.48 25.92 33.82
CA GLY A 105 -1.79 26.56 33.78
C GLY A 105 -2.93 25.56 33.89
N LYS A 106 -3.41 25.32 35.05
CA LYS A 106 -4.78 25.00 35.54
C LYS A 106 -5.74 24.12 34.73
N ILE A 107 -5.42 23.31 33.73
CA ILE A 107 -6.49 22.77 32.89
C ILE A 107 -6.78 21.27 33.09
N LEU A 108 -5.85 20.47 33.55
CA LEU A 108 -6.13 19.04 33.82
C LEU A 108 -5.33 18.55 35.03
N SER A 109 -5.96 17.72 35.87
CA SER A 109 -5.21 16.94 36.85
C SER A 109 -4.22 16.02 36.09
N GLU A 110 -3.11 15.68 36.72
CA GLU A 110 -2.09 14.82 36.10
C GLU A 110 -2.69 13.46 35.64
N SER A 111 -3.65 12.94 36.39
CA SER A 111 -4.37 11.71 36.02
C SER A 111 -5.23 11.88 34.77
N SER A 112 -5.93 13.00 34.61
CA SER A 112 -6.74 13.31 33.44
C SER A 112 -5.88 13.55 32.19
N TYR A 113 -4.72 14.16 32.38
CA TYR A 113 -3.73 14.37 31.32
C TYR A 113 -3.17 13.02 30.86
N ARG A 114 -2.72 12.16 31.76
CA ARG A 114 -2.21 10.82 31.44
C ARG A 114 -3.26 9.97 30.73
N LYS A 115 -4.52 10.02 31.15
CA LYS A 115 -5.61 9.30 30.50
C LYS A 115 -5.82 9.78 29.06
N LYS A 116 -5.90 11.08 28.81
CA LYS A 116 -6.06 11.64 27.45
C LYS A 116 -4.87 11.32 26.54
N VAL A 117 -3.65 11.35 27.07
CA VAL A 117 -2.46 10.96 26.32
C VAL A 117 -2.50 9.48 25.97
N ALA A 118 -2.90 8.62 26.91
CA ALA A 118 -3.04 7.17 26.66
C ALA A 118 -4.11 6.88 25.59
N GLU A 119 -5.28 7.50 25.70
CA GLU A 119 -6.38 7.36 24.71
C GLU A 119 -5.94 7.83 23.30
N ALA A 120 -5.22 8.95 23.23
CA ALA A 120 -4.72 9.46 21.97
C ALA A 120 -3.62 8.57 21.35
N ILE A 121 -2.75 7.98 22.19
CA ILE A 121 -1.75 7.00 21.75
C ILE A 121 -2.44 5.73 21.25
N GLU A 122 -3.39 5.19 21.99
CA GLU A 122 -4.14 4.00 21.60
C GLU A 122 -4.88 4.19 20.28
N SER A 123 -5.56 5.33 20.11
CA SER A 123 -6.22 5.72 18.87
C SER A 123 -5.24 5.84 17.70
N ALA A 124 -4.06 6.41 17.93
CA ALA A 124 -3.03 6.51 16.89
C ALA A 124 -2.38 5.15 16.57
N LEU A 125 -2.19 4.29 17.57
CA LEU A 125 -1.63 2.94 17.43
C LEU A 125 -2.63 1.95 16.85
N SER A 126 -3.95 2.14 17.01
CA SER A 126 -4.98 1.30 16.37
C SER A 126 -4.91 1.34 14.86
N GLY A 127 -4.24 2.32 14.33
CA GLY A 127 -3.74 2.40 12.95
C GLY A 127 -4.82 2.48 11.88
N GLU A 128 -4.71 3.48 11.05
CA GLU A 128 -5.52 3.59 9.84
C GLU A 128 -5.23 2.41 8.89
N GLU A 129 -6.26 1.73 8.45
CA GLU A 129 -6.15 0.71 7.42
C GLU A 129 -5.82 1.36 6.08
N ARG A 130 -4.82 0.83 5.39
CA ARG A 130 -4.38 1.33 4.09
C ARG A 130 -4.27 0.22 3.07
N THR A 131 -4.72 0.53 1.87
CA THR A 131 -4.49 -0.30 0.69
C THR A 131 -3.58 0.47 -0.26
N MET A 132 -2.55 -0.19 -0.75
CA MET A 132 -1.61 0.38 -1.73
C MET A 132 -1.32 -0.62 -2.83
N ILE A 133 -1.09 -0.11 -4.04
CA ILE A 133 -0.63 -0.88 -5.18
C ILE A 133 0.80 -0.46 -5.49
N GLY A 134 1.71 -1.41 -5.59
CA GLY A 134 3.10 -1.10 -5.85
C GLY A 134 4.02 -2.29 -5.67
N ARG A 135 5.29 -2.01 -5.44
CA ARG A 135 6.34 -3.02 -5.27
C ARG A 135 7.34 -2.64 -4.18
N HIS A 136 8.10 -3.63 -3.72
CA HIS A 136 9.21 -3.42 -2.81
C HIS A 136 10.46 -4.16 -3.28
N TYR A 137 11.61 -3.74 -2.77
CA TYR A 137 12.91 -4.33 -3.08
C TYR A 137 13.49 -5.11 -1.90
N GLY A 138 12.69 -5.42 -0.89
CA GLY A 138 13.12 -6.14 0.30
C GLY A 138 13.88 -5.30 1.32
N THR A 139 14.10 -4.01 1.06
CA THR A 139 14.83 -3.13 1.99
C THR A 139 14.00 -2.88 3.24
N LYS A 140 14.56 -3.22 4.40
CA LYS A 140 13.97 -3.01 5.73
C LYS A 140 14.54 -1.76 6.38
N ASP A 141 13.72 -1.09 7.19
CA ASP A 141 14.20 -0.10 8.14
C ASP A 141 14.63 -0.77 9.47
N GLU A 142 15.06 0.03 10.42
CA GLU A 142 15.50 -0.43 11.75
C GLU A 142 14.41 -1.13 12.57
N PHE A 143 13.12 -0.88 12.26
CA PHE A 143 11.96 -1.52 12.91
C PHE A 143 11.45 -2.76 12.16
N GLY A 144 12.11 -3.14 11.05
CA GLY A 144 11.72 -4.28 10.22
C GLY A 144 10.58 -3.99 9.24
N ARG A 145 10.20 -2.71 9.06
CA ARG A 145 9.23 -2.30 8.06
C ARG A 145 9.87 -2.29 6.67
N ILE A 146 9.08 -2.61 5.66
CA ILE A 146 9.53 -2.72 4.27
C ILE A 146 9.30 -1.40 3.54
N ARG A 147 10.31 -0.92 2.84
CA ARG A 147 10.16 0.21 1.90
C ARG A 147 9.40 -0.25 0.67
N PHE A 148 8.25 0.36 0.46
CA PHE A 148 7.29 0.05 -0.60
C PHE A 148 7.11 1.28 -1.49
N ILE A 149 7.12 1.10 -2.80
CA ILE A 149 6.86 2.16 -3.78
C ILE A 149 5.38 2.13 -4.12
N ASP A 150 4.65 3.14 -3.71
CA ASP A 150 3.22 3.33 -4.00
C ASP A 150 3.05 3.84 -5.44
N MET A 151 2.64 2.95 -6.34
CA MET A 151 2.47 3.24 -7.77
C MET A 151 1.22 4.06 -8.09
N GLU A 152 0.33 4.25 -7.11
CA GLU A 152 -0.85 5.10 -7.28
C GLU A 152 -0.54 6.59 -7.03
N LYS A 153 0.67 6.88 -6.56
CA LYS A 153 1.13 8.26 -6.34
C LYS A 153 2.01 8.72 -7.49
N ASP A 154 1.89 9.99 -7.81
CA ASP A 154 2.80 10.62 -8.75
C ASP A 154 4.17 10.86 -8.09
N LYS A 155 5.22 10.62 -8.87
CA LYS A 155 6.58 10.90 -8.43
C LYS A 155 6.83 12.40 -8.55
N ASP A 156 7.24 13.04 -7.45
CA ASP A 156 7.75 14.40 -7.49
C ASP A 156 9.19 14.39 -8.01
N THR A 157 9.37 14.74 -9.28
CA THR A 157 10.66 14.72 -9.96
C THR A 157 11.59 15.87 -9.54
N SER A 158 11.08 16.85 -8.77
CA SER A 158 11.91 17.94 -8.22
C SER A 158 12.73 17.51 -7.01
N LYS A 159 12.54 16.30 -6.50
CA LYS A 159 13.22 15.78 -5.30
C LYS A 159 14.19 14.66 -5.64
N ASP A 160 15.30 14.62 -4.93
CA ASP A 160 16.36 13.62 -5.09
C ASP A 160 15.94 12.21 -4.63
N TYR A 161 14.85 12.08 -3.89
CA TYR A 161 14.32 10.80 -3.42
C TYR A 161 12.94 10.50 -4.03
N ASP A 162 12.60 9.23 -4.12
CA ASP A 162 11.28 8.81 -4.61
C ASP A 162 10.20 9.14 -3.58
N THR A 163 9.39 10.15 -3.88
CA THR A 163 8.29 10.64 -3.02
C THR A 163 7.16 9.64 -2.85
N ARG A 164 7.13 8.57 -3.66
CA ARG A 164 6.17 7.47 -3.57
C ARG A 164 6.52 6.47 -2.48
N GLN A 165 7.71 6.57 -1.86
CA GLN A 165 8.12 5.63 -0.82
C GLN A 165 7.20 5.67 0.39
N ARG A 166 6.81 4.49 0.84
CA ARG A 166 6.00 4.24 2.03
C ARG A 166 6.64 3.12 2.84
N LEU A 167 6.31 3.06 4.12
CA LEU A 167 6.74 1.98 5.00
C LEU A 167 5.55 1.07 5.28
N VAL A 168 5.69 -0.20 4.95
CA VAL A 168 4.72 -1.26 5.26
C VAL A 168 5.28 -2.12 6.37
N ASP A 169 4.55 -2.26 7.46
CA ASP A 169 4.87 -3.23 8.49
C ASP A 169 4.28 -4.60 8.08
N PRO A 170 5.09 -5.60 7.73
CA PRO A 170 4.58 -6.88 7.28
C PRO A 170 3.73 -7.60 8.34
N ARG A 171 3.95 -7.30 9.63
CA ARG A 171 3.23 -7.89 10.76
C ARG A 171 1.76 -7.44 10.82
N THR A 172 1.41 -6.33 10.17
CA THR A 172 0.06 -5.76 10.17
C THR A 172 -0.71 -6.00 8.87
N ILE A 173 -0.14 -6.75 7.94
CA ILE A 173 -0.80 -7.09 6.66
C ILE A 173 -2.07 -7.90 6.94
N LYS A 174 -3.18 -7.50 6.33
CA LYS A 174 -4.48 -8.19 6.34
C LYS A 174 -4.65 -9.08 5.13
N TYR A 175 -4.30 -8.55 3.96
CA TYR A 175 -4.30 -9.32 2.72
C TYR A 175 -3.28 -8.78 1.72
N VAL A 176 -2.94 -9.64 0.78
CA VAL A 176 -2.12 -9.31 -0.40
C VAL A 176 -2.86 -9.81 -1.65
N ILE A 177 -2.92 -9.00 -2.71
CA ILE A 177 -3.34 -9.47 -4.04
C ILE A 177 -2.10 -9.60 -4.90
N LEU A 178 -1.84 -10.80 -5.35
CA LEU A 178 -0.69 -11.14 -6.16
C LEU A 178 -1.12 -12.01 -7.33
N LYS A 179 -0.84 -11.55 -8.56
CA LYS A 179 -1.17 -12.29 -9.81
C LYS A 179 -2.64 -12.74 -9.87
N GLY A 180 -3.56 -11.86 -9.46
CA GLY A 180 -5.00 -12.09 -9.50
C GLY A 180 -5.54 -13.02 -8.40
N ILE A 181 -4.73 -13.37 -7.41
CA ILE A 181 -5.16 -14.15 -6.23
C ILE A 181 -5.07 -13.26 -5.01
N LYS A 182 -6.16 -13.15 -4.27
CA LYS A 182 -6.19 -12.48 -2.97
C LYS A 182 -5.88 -13.47 -1.86
N TYR A 183 -4.86 -13.21 -1.11
CA TYR A 183 -4.45 -13.98 0.05
C TYR A 183 -4.79 -13.20 1.31
N SER A 184 -5.74 -13.70 2.10
CA SER A 184 -6.22 -13.06 3.32
C SER A 184 -5.74 -13.81 4.56
N VAL A 185 -5.48 -13.09 5.66
CA VAL A 185 -5.14 -13.70 6.95
C VAL A 185 -6.36 -14.42 7.50
N LYS A 186 -6.13 -15.65 7.99
CA LYS A 186 -7.12 -16.42 8.76
C LYS A 186 -7.39 -15.74 10.10
#